data_9f19b0ec0c83dec3e5fbe2478d57a5ac
#
_entry.id   9f19b0ec0c83dec3e5fbe2478d57a5ac
#
_cell.length_a   1.000
_cell.length_b   1.000
_cell.length_c   1.000
_cell.angle_alpha   90.00
_cell.angle_beta   90.00
_cell.angle_gamma   90.00
#
_symmetry.space_group_name_H-M   'P 1'
#
loop_
_entity.id
_entity.type
_entity.pdbx_description
1 polymer ?
#
loop_
_entity_poly.entity_id
_entity_poly.type
_entity_poly.pdbx_seq_one_letter_code
_entity_poly.pdbx_strand_id
1 'polypeptide(L)'
;MSFIAYNIVKWDGIKKFATNILRTGIYSLIAIGLTAFFLLPAFFGLQNTNASGATFPTTFAINIGSTNDLMGVLEAIRKILSNFITFAAPAIKEADALPNIACGTLSLVLGILFFTSKKISLKEKIVDGCLIGFMIISCIIRQLDYIWHGFHFTNMIPYRFSYLISFVLVVMAFRAFMLLESSSCWDVILAALFVALVIIFGIGTQETYALVGTACLLYTSDAADE
;
A
#
# COMPACT_ATOMS: atom_id res chain seq x y z
N MET A 1 -1.14 12.03 2.61
CA MET A 1 -0.06 12.08 3.62
C MET A 1 -0.64 11.69 4.98
N SER A 2 -0.04 10.73 5.69
CA SER A 2 -0.51 10.41 7.05
C SER A 2 -0.33 11.61 7.97
N PHE A 3 -1.13 11.72 9.01
CA PHE A 3 -1.00 12.79 10.00
C PHE A 3 0.41 12.84 10.62
N ILE A 4 0.99 11.67 10.89
CA ILE A 4 2.36 11.54 11.41
C ILE A 4 3.36 12.06 10.37
N ALA A 5 3.24 11.64 9.12
CA ALA A 5 4.08 12.10 8.01
C ALA A 5 4.04 13.62 7.86
N TYR A 6 2.85 14.22 7.89
CA TYR A 6 2.67 15.67 7.83
C TYR A 6 3.41 16.41 8.96
N ASN A 7 3.29 15.92 10.21
CA ASN A 7 3.94 16.54 11.35
C ASN A 7 5.47 16.35 11.36
N ILE A 8 5.98 15.27 10.75
CA ILE A 8 7.43 15.06 10.59
C ILE A 8 7.99 15.99 9.52
N VAL A 9 7.30 16.15 8.40
CA VAL A 9 7.73 17.02 7.30
C VAL A 9 7.68 18.51 7.72
N LYS A 10 6.58 18.90 8.39
CA LYS A 10 6.41 20.24 8.99
C LYS A 10 6.76 20.24 10.47
N TRP A 11 8.02 19.99 10.78
CA TRP A 11 8.48 19.99 12.16
C TRP A 11 8.53 21.40 12.73
N ASP A 12 7.58 21.73 13.62
CA ASP A 12 7.45 23.02 14.31
C ASP A 12 7.78 22.91 15.82
N GLY A 13 8.53 21.91 16.22
CA GLY A 13 8.96 21.67 17.60
C GLY A 13 8.11 20.65 18.35
N ILE A 14 8.72 20.09 19.42
CA ILE A 14 8.17 18.95 20.16
C ILE A 14 6.84 19.25 20.84
N LYS A 15 6.66 20.49 21.35
CA LYS A 15 5.42 20.90 22.01
C LYS A 15 4.23 20.87 21.04
N LYS A 16 4.42 21.40 19.82
CA LYS A 16 3.38 21.42 18.78
C LYS A 16 3.07 20.03 18.26
N PHE A 17 4.10 19.21 18.09
CA PHE A 17 3.96 17.79 17.74
C PHE A 17 3.13 17.03 18.79
N ALA A 18 3.48 17.15 20.08
CA ALA A 18 2.74 16.50 21.17
C ALA A 18 1.28 17.00 21.25
N THR A 19 1.05 18.32 21.08
CA THR A 19 -0.31 18.89 21.07
C THR A 19 -1.13 18.33 19.90
N ASN A 20 -0.53 18.20 18.72
CA ASN A 20 -1.22 17.64 17.55
C ASN A 20 -1.56 16.17 17.74
N ILE A 21 -0.65 15.38 18.32
CA ILE A 21 -0.92 13.96 18.66
C ILE A 21 -2.06 13.88 19.68
N LEU A 22 -2.01 14.69 20.75
CA LEU A 22 -3.05 14.68 21.77
C LEU A 22 -4.42 15.04 21.18
N ARG A 23 -4.50 16.10 20.36
CA ARG A 23 -5.74 16.48 19.67
C ARG A 23 -6.27 15.34 18.78
N THR A 24 -5.40 14.73 17.99
CA THR A 24 -5.81 13.60 17.13
C THR A 24 -6.28 12.43 17.97
N GLY A 25 -5.60 12.12 19.07
CA GLY A 25 -6.03 11.08 20.01
C GLY A 25 -7.43 11.36 20.59
N ILE A 26 -7.67 12.59 21.06
CA ILE A 26 -8.98 13.00 21.60
C ILE A 26 -10.08 12.89 20.52
N TYR A 27 -9.84 13.40 19.32
CA TYR A 27 -10.83 13.31 18.24
C TYR A 27 -11.08 11.86 17.81
N SER A 28 -10.05 11.02 17.80
CA SER A 28 -10.19 9.58 17.51
C SER A 28 -11.02 8.87 18.58
N LEU A 29 -10.81 9.19 19.86
CA LEU A 29 -11.62 8.63 20.95
C LEU A 29 -13.08 9.08 20.86
N ILE A 30 -13.34 10.34 20.54
CA ILE A 30 -14.70 10.85 20.31
C ILE A 30 -15.35 10.12 19.13
N ALA A 31 -14.62 9.95 18.02
CA ALA A 31 -15.11 9.23 16.84
C ALA A 31 -15.44 7.77 17.16
N ILE A 32 -14.56 7.07 17.92
CA ILE A 32 -14.82 5.70 18.40
C ILE A 32 -16.06 5.67 19.31
N GLY A 33 -16.20 6.63 20.22
CA GLY A 33 -17.37 6.74 21.08
C GLY A 33 -18.68 6.92 20.30
N LEU A 34 -18.68 7.79 19.28
CA LEU A 34 -19.85 8.00 18.41
C LEU A 34 -20.17 6.75 17.57
N THR A 35 -19.17 5.97 17.17
CA THR A 35 -19.36 4.74 16.40
C THR A 35 -19.56 3.50 17.28
N ALA A 36 -19.45 3.62 18.60
CA ALA A 36 -19.59 2.50 19.54
C ALA A 36 -20.93 1.77 19.41
N PHE A 37 -22.00 2.49 19.02
CA PHE A 37 -23.30 1.90 18.73
C PHE A 37 -23.22 0.78 17.68
N PHE A 38 -22.37 0.90 16.69
CA PHE A 38 -22.13 -0.15 15.69
C PHE A 38 -21.00 -1.10 16.09
N LEU A 39 -19.94 -0.58 16.72
CA LEU A 39 -18.74 -1.35 17.03
C LEU A 39 -18.98 -2.37 18.15
N LEU A 40 -19.76 -2.03 19.19
CA LEU A 40 -20.02 -2.93 20.31
C LEU A 40 -20.81 -4.19 19.90
N PRO A 41 -21.96 -4.09 19.19
CA PRO A 41 -22.67 -5.27 18.71
C PRO A 41 -21.81 -6.12 17.77
N ALA A 42 -21.02 -5.48 16.88
CA ALA A 42 -20.12 -6.19 15.99
C ALA A 42 -19.01 -6.94 16.78
N PHE A 43 -18.43 -6.32 17.79
CA PHE A 43 -17.43 -6.94 18.66
C PHE A 43 -17.99 -8.17 19.40
N PHE A 44 -19.15 -8.04 20.04
CA PHE A 44 -19.80 -9.17 20.73
C PHE A 44 -20.26 -10.26 19.74
N GLY A 45 -20.71 -9.87 18.54
CA GLY A 45 -21.05 -10.82 17.49
C GLY A 45 -19.84 -11.63 17.02
N LEU A 46 -18.68 -10.98 16.84
CA LEU A 46 -17.44 -11.64 16.45
C LEU A 46 -16.93 -12.63 17.51
N GLN A 47 -17.14 -12.36 18.79
CA GLN A 47 -16.75 -13.30 19.88
C GLN A 47 -17.46 -14.65 19.80
N ASN A 48 -18.63 -14.71 19.19
CA ASN A 48 -19.41 -15.94 19.00
C ASN A 48 -19.10 -16.65 17.67
N THR A 49 -18.09 -16.19 16.92
CA THR A 49 -17.66 -16.79 15.66
C THR A 49 -16.36 -17.57 15.83
N ASN A 50 -16.02 -18.42 14.85
CA ASN A 50 -14.74 -19.14 14.82
C ASN A 50 -13.50 -18.20 14.82
N ALA A 51 -13.68 -16.90 14.53
CA ALA A 51 -12.64 -15.90 14.59
C ALA A 51 -12.17 -15.60 16.03
N SER A 52 -13.01 -15.84 17.05
CA SER A 52 -12.67 -15.61 18.46
C SER A 52 -11.59 -16.53 19.02
N GLY A 53 -11.35 -17.70 18.37
CA GLY A 53 -10.31 -18.65 18.75
C GLY A 53 -8.93 -18.35 18.20
N ALA A 54 -8.77 -17.29 17.40
CA ALA A 54 -7.48 -16.94 16.82
C ALA A 54 -6.53 -16.38 17.89
N THR A 55 -5.42 -17.07 18.14
CA THR A 55 -4.36 -16.61 19.04
C THR A 55 -3.30 -15.83 18.27
N PHE A 56 -2.61 -14.90 18.95
CA PHE A 56 -1.49 -14.17 18.35
C PHE A 56 -0.40 -15.16 17.87
N PRO A 57 0.05 -15.06 16.61
CA PRO A 57 1.09 -15.95 16.08
C PRO A 57 2.43 -15.68 16.78
N THR A 58 2.87 -16.64 17.60
CA THR A 58 4.11 -16.54 18.39
C THR A 58 5.36 -16.81 17.57
N THR A 59 5.22 -17.58 16.48
CA THR A 59 6.31 -17.88 15.55
C THR A 59 6.29 -16.94 14.37
N PHE A 60 7.47 -16.46 13.95
CA PHE A 60 7.58 -15.66 12.74
C PHE A 60 7.13 -16.47 11.51
N ALA A 61 6.24 -15.92 10.74
CA ALA A 61 5.77 -16.55 9.50
C ALA A 61 5.54 -15.49 8.42
N ILE A 62 5.82 -15.86 7.17
CA ILE A 62 5.61 -15.07 5.97
C ILE A 62 4.29 -15.52 5.33
N ASN A 63 3.38 -14.58 5.06
CA ASN A 63 2.06 -14.90 4.51
C ASN A 63 2.09 -15.29 3.03
N ILE A 64 2.91 -14.60 2.23
CA ILE A 64 2.86 -14.68 0.75
C ILE A 64 3.99 -15.56 0.19
N GLY A 65 5.06 -15.78 0.96
CA GLY A 65 6.21 -16.59 0.54
C GLY A 65 5.98 -18.11 0.69
N SER A 66 6.71 -18.90 -0.08
CA SER A 66 6.71 -20.36 0.03
C SER A 66 7.53 -20.87 1.21
N THR A 67 8.48 -20.08 1.70
CA THR A 67 9.40 -20.41 2.81
C THR A 67 9.50 -19.25 3.79
N ASN A 68 9.93 -19.53 5.02
CA ASN A 68 10.10 -18.52 6.07
C ASN A 68 11.55 -17.98 6.17
N ASP A 69 12.21 -17.88 5.05
CA ASP A 69 13.58 -17.39 4.89
C ASP A 69 13.66 -16.15 3.98
N LEU A 70 14.88 -15.70 3.67
CA LEU A 70 15.11 -14.58 2.76
C LEU A 70 14.50 -14.81 1.38
N MET A 71 14.50 -16.04 0.89
CA MET A 71 13.93 -16.38 -0.42
C MET A 71 12.42 -16.20 -0.41
N GLY A 72 11.74 -16.61 0.68
CA GLY A 72 10.32 -16.37 0.88
C GLY A 72 9.95 -14.89 0.94
N VAL A 73 10.79 -14.05 1.57
CA VAL A 73 10.60 -12.58 1.57
C VAL A 73 10.74 -12.01 0.16
N LEU A 74 11.75 -12.43 -0.59
CA LEU A 74 11.96 -11.96 -1.98
C LEU A 74 10.82 -12.40 -2.90
N GLU A 75 10.34 -13.63 -2.74
CA GLU A 75 9.15 -14.12 -3.45
C GLU A 75 7.90 -13.30 -3.11
N ALA A 76 7.68 -12.99 -1.83
CA ALA A 76 6.58 -12.17 -1.37
C ALA A 76 6.64 -10.76 -1.96
N ILE A 77 7.80 -10.12 -1.95
CA ILE A 77 8.01 -8.80 -2.56
C ILE A 77 7.70 -8.87 -4.06
N ARG A 78 8.22 -9.87 -4.79
CA ARG A 78 7.95 -10.05 -6.22
C ARG A 78 6.45 -10.17 -6.50
N LYS A 79 5.74 -11.03 -5.74
CA LYS A 79 4.30 -11.23 -5.89
C LYS A 79 3.50 -9.96 -5.58
N ILE A 80 3.87 -9.22 -4.53
CA ILE A 80 3.21 -7.95 -4.19
C ILE A 80 3.46 -6.91 -5.28
N LEU A 81 4.70 -6.78 -5.76
CA LEU A 81 5.03 -5.83 -6.85
C LEU A 81 4.28 -6.16 -8.13
N SER A 82 4.11 -7.45 -8.46
CA SER A 82 3.32 -7.85 -9.63
C SER A 82 1.86 -7.44 -9.55
N ASN A 83 1.33 -7.21 -8.35
CA ASN A 83 -0.07 -6.83 -8.14
C ASN A 83 -0.35 -5.32 -8.30
N PHE A 84 0.68 -4.50 -8.58
CA PHE A 84 0.50 -3.12 -9.02
C PHE A 84 0.05 -3.00 -10.49
N ILE A 85 0.02 -4.11 -11.22
CA ILE A 85 -0.45 -4.17 -12.61
C ILE A 85 -1.93 -3.79 -12.68
N THR A 86 -2.28 -2.92 -13.62
CA THR A 86 -3.62 -2.30 -13.69
C THR A 86 -4.76 -3.29 -13.84
N PHE A 87 -4.53 -4.38 -14.57
CA PHE A 87 -5.55 -5.41 -14.83
C PHE A 87 -5.33 -6.69 -14.01
N ALA A 88 -4.58 -6.61 -12.91
CA ALA A 88 -4.46 -7.74 -11.99
C ALA A 88 -5.85 -8.14 -11.48
N ALA A 89 -6.13 -9.44 -11.49
CA ALA A 89 -7.41 -9.96 -11.02
C ALA A 89 -7.60 -9.64 -9.53
N PRO A 90 -8.71 -9.00 -9.14
CA PRO A 90 -8.95 -8.69 -7.73
C PRO A 90 -9.27 -9.96 -6.93
N ALA A 91 -8.73 -10.07 -5.74
CA ALA A 91 -9.10 -11.11 -4.78
C ALA A 91 -10.52 -10.85 -4.27
N ILE A 92 -11.46 -11.74 -4.57
CA ILE A 92 -12.86 -11.59 -4.18
C ILE A 92 -13.27 -12.59 -3.10
N LYS A 93 -12.82 -13.84 -3.18
CA LYS A 93 -13.24 -14.92 -2.28
C LYS A 93 -12.12 -15.86 -1.83
N GLU A 94 -10.90 -15.64 -2.27
CA GLU A 94 -9.79 -16.54 -2.05
C GLU A 94 -9.11 -16.25 -0.71
N ALA A 95 -8.77 -17.33 0.02
CA ALA A 95 -8.08 -17.23 1.30
C ALA A 95 -6.57 -16.90 1.12
N ASP A 96 -5.98 -17.34 0.00
CA ASP A 96 -4.54 -17.23 -0.29
C ASP A 96 -4.27 -16.17 -1.39
N ALA A 97 -5.12 -15.16 -1.50
CA ALA A 97 -5.01 -14.14 -2.52
C ALA A 97 -3.92 -13.10 -2.22
N LEU A 98 -3.45 -12.42 -3.26
CA LEU A 98 -2.55 -11.29 -3.16
C LEU A 98 -3.29 -10.01 -2.74
N PRO A 99 -2.60 -9.01 -2.14
CA PRO A 99 -3.23 -7.76 -1.75
C PRO A 99 -3.74 -6.96 -2.96
N ASN A 100 -4.96 -6.43 -2.87
CA ASN A 100 -5.58 -5.59 -3.91
C ASN A 100 -4.99 -4.17 -3.86
N ILE A 101 -3.93 -3.92 -4.61
CA ILE A 101 -3.17 -2.66 -4.62
C ILE A 101 -3.13 -1.94 -5.97
N ALA A 102 -3.79 -2.48 -6.99
CA ALA A 102 -3.85 -1.86 -8.31
C ALA A 102 -4.50 -0.47 -8.23
N CYS A 103 -3.79 0.56 -8.67
CA CYS A 103 -4.25 1.95 -8.66
C CYS A 103 -4.17 2.64 -10.03
N GLY A 104 -3.95 1.86 -11.08
CA GLY A 104 -3.79 2.33 -12.45
C GLY A 104 -2.34 2.63 -12.83
N THR A 105 -1.99 2.38 -14.09
CA THR A 105 -0.63 2.55 -14.63
C THR A 105 -0.14 3.98 -14.46
N LEU A 106 -1.00 4.97 -14.74
CA LEU A 106 -0.65 6.39 -14.58
C LEU A 106 -0.27 6.73 -13.15
N SER A 107 -1.03 6.25 -12.15
CA SER A 107 -0.72 6.48 -10.74
C SER A 107 0.61 5.84 -10.35
N LEU A 108 0.95 4.68 -10.91
CA LEU A 108 2.22 4.02 -10.67
C LEU A 108 3.38 4.82 -11.27
N VAL A 109 3.28 5.25 -12.53
CA VAL A 109 4.28 6.09 -13.20
C VAL A 109 4.52 7.38 -12.42
N LEU A 110 3.45 8.12 -12.09
CA LEU A 110 3.53 9.37 -11.32
C LEU A 110 4.04 9.14 -9.90
N GLY A 111 3.72 8.00 -9.27
CA GLY A 111 4.28 7.62 -7.98
C GLY A 111 5.80 7.47 -8.01
N ILE A 112 6.36 6.94 -9.10
CA ILE A 112 7.81 6.88 -9.29
C ILE A 112 8.39 8.27 -9.57
N LEU A 113 7.71 9.09 -10.39
CA LEU A 113 8.10 10.48 -10.62
C LEU A 113 8.12 11.30 -9.32
N PHE A 114 7.27 10.99 -8.33
CA PHE A 114 7.34 11.58 -7.00
C PHE A 114 8.72 11.38 -6.35
N PHE A 115 9.29 10.18 -6.45
CA PHE A 115 10.61 9.89 -5.86
C PHE A 115 11.77 10.51 -6.64
N THR A 116 11.68 10.63 -7.96
CA THR A 116 12.75 11.20 -8.78
C THR A 116 12.73 12.73 -8.80
N SER A 117 11.57 13.37 -8.67
CA SER A 117 11.42 14.82 -8.75
C SER A 117 12.31 15.57 -7.75
N LYS A 118 13.11 16.51 -8.23
CA LYS A 118 14.01 17.35 -7.41
C LYS A 118 13.26 18.43 -6.62
N LYS A 119 12.01 18.73 -6.96
CA LYS A 119 11.19 19.73 -6.27
C LYS A 119 10.50 19.21 -5.01
N ILE A 120 10.44 17.89 -4.84
CA ILE A 120 9.86 17.28 -3.64
C ILE A 120 10.97 17.09 -2.61
N SER A 121 10.70 17.51 -1.38
CA SER A 121 11.69 17.44 -0.30
C SER A 121 12.09 15.99 0.01
N LEU A 122 13.36 15.77 0.34
CA LEU A 122 13.85 14.45 0.71
C LEU A 122 13.11 13.89 1.94
N LYS A 123 12.73 14.74 2.89
CA LYS A 123 11.93 14.34 4.06
C LYS A 123 10.58 13.76 3.66
N GLU A 124 9.88 14.41 2.72
CA GLU A 124 8.60 13.95 2.20
C GLU A 124 8.73 12.58 1.53
N LYS A 125 9.74 12.42 0.66
CA LYS A 125 10.04 11.14 0.00
C LYS A 125 10.34 10.02 0.97
N ILE A 126 11.17 10.28 1.98
CA ILE A 126 11.52 9.27 3.01
C ILE A 126 10.29 8.88 3.80
N VAL A 127 9.49 9.84 4.23
CA VAL A 127 8.31 9.56 5.08
C VAL A 127 7.25 8.77 4.30
N ASP A 128 6.94 9.18 3.08
CA ASP A 128 5.94 8.46 2.26
C ASP A 128 6.47 7.10 1.79
N GLY A 129 7.77 7.01 1.47
CA GLY A 129 8.43 5.74 1.16
C GLY A 129 8.46 4.77 2.34
N CYS A 130 8.76 5.25 3.55
CA CYS A 130 8.70 4.44 4.76
C CYS A 130 7.26 3.99 5.07
N LEU A 131 6.27 4.83 4.83
CA LEU A 131 4.88 4.47 5.01
C LEU A 131 4.46 3.33 4.07
N ILE A 132 4.76 3.45 2.77
CA ILE A 132 4.48 2.38 1.80
C ILE A 132 5.27 1.11 2.15
N GLY A 133 6.56 1.25 2.47
CA GLY A 133 7.40 0.13 2.87
C GLY A 133 6.84 -0.61 4.11
N PHE A 134 6.41 0.12 5.12
CA PHE A 134 5.76 -0.46 6.31
C PHE A 134 4.48 -1.21 5.94
N MET A 135 3.66 -0.66 5.04
CA MET A 135 2.43 -1.32 4.61
C MET A 135 2.71 -2.59 3.79
N ILE A 136 3.72 -2.57 2.91
CA ILE A 136 4.15 -3.76 2.16
C ILE A 136 4.66 -4.83 3.14
N ILE A 137 5.50 -4.46 4.11
CA ILE A 137 5.98 -5.36 5.15
C ILE A 137 4.81 -5.93 5.96
N SER A 138 3.77 -5.14 6.21
CA SER A 138 2.56 -5.60 6.89
C SER A 138 1.78 -6.66 6.11
N CYS A 139 1.84 -6.65 4.78
CA CYS A 139 1.29 -7.74 3.97
C CYS A 139 2.15 -9.01 4.02
N ILE A 140 3.47 -8.88 4.23
CA ILE A 140 4.40 -10.01 4.25
C ILE A 140 4.37 -10.72 5.61
N ILE A 141 4.40 -9.97 6.70
CA ILE A 141 4.56 -10.49 8.06
C ILE A 141 3.20 -10.83 8.67
N ARG A 142 3.01 -12.09 9.04
CA ARG A 142 1.76 -12.62 9.58
C ARG A 142 1.30 -11.93 10.87
N GLN A 143 2.21 -11.54 11.73
CA GLN A 143 1.90 -10.82 12.97
C GLN A 143 1.30 -9.43 12.71
N LEU A 144 1.82 -8.71 11.71
CA LEU A 144 1.31 -7.40 11.34
C LEU A 144 -0.05 -7.51 10.66
N ASP A 145 -0.22 -8.48 9.78
CA ASP A 145 -1.51 -8.78 9.15
C ASP A 145 -2.60 -9.06 10.20
N TYR A 146 -2.29 -9.88 11.21
CA TYR A 146 -3.18 -10.17 12.34
C TYR A 146 -3.61 -8.89 13.09
N ILE A 147 -2.67 -7.96 13.35
CA ILE A 147 -2.96 -6.68 14.01
C ILE A 147 -3.88 -5.81 13.14
N TRP A 148 -3.60 -5.71 11.84
CA TRP A 148 -4.41 -4.93 10.91
C TRP A 148 -5.86 -5.43 10.78
N HIS A 149 -6.08 -6.73 10.99
CA HIS A 149 -7.41 -7.33 10.96
C HIS A 149 -8.13 -7.32 12.32
N GLY A 150 -7.66 -6.52 13.28
CA GLY A 150 -8.28 -6.40 14.60
C GLY A 150 -8.09 -7.65 15.47
N PHE A 151 -6.88 -8.19 15.46
CA PHE A 151 -6.45 -9.36 16.25
C PHE A 151 -7.17 -10.67 15.89
N HIS A 152 -7.42 -10.87 14.59
CA HIS A 152 -7.89 -12.15 14.05
C HIS A 152 -7.36 -12.37 12.63
N PHE A 153 -7.53 -13.58 12.10
CA PHE A 153 -7.27 -13.87 10.69
C PHE A 153 -8.56 -13.85 9.89
N THR A 154 -8.52 -13.28 8.70
CA THR A 154 -9.67 -13.28 7.79
C THR A 154 -9.82 -14.64 7.11
N ASN A 155 -11.06 -15.14 6.99
CA ASN A 155 -11.35 -16.35 6.25
C ASN A 155 -11.35 -16.14 4.73
N MET A 156 -11.56 -14.90 4.28
CA MET A 156 -11.61 -14.49 2.87
C MET A 156 -11.07 -13.08 2.74
N ILE A 157 -10.57 -12.75 1.55
CA ILE A 157 -10.03 -11.42 1.22
C ILE A 157 -8.97 -11.01 2.25
N PRO A 158 -7.79 -11.63 2.21
CA PRO A 158 -6.67 -11.21 3.05
C PRO A 158 -6.24 -9.79 2.67
N TYR A 159 -5.51 -9.15 3.57
CA TYR A 159 -4.92 -7.82 3.33
C TYR A 159 -5.93 -6.73 2.99
N ARG A 160 -7.10 -6.70 3.66
CA ARG A 160 -8.13 -5.68 3.41
C ARG A 160 -7.61 -4.25 3.55
N PHE A 161 -6.60 -4.02 4.38
CA PHE A 161 -5.94 -2.72 4.56
C PHE A 161 -5.09 -2.28 3.35
N SER A 162 -4.87 -3.15 2.36
CA SER A 162 -4.02 -2.84 1.19
C SER A 162 -4.53 -1.67 0.33
N TYR A 163 -5.83 -1.36 0.37
CA TYR A 163 -6.36 -0.15 -0.27
C TYR A 163 -5.69 1.15 0.20
N LEU A 164 -5.12 1.15 1.42
CA LEU A 164 -4.35 2.29 1.92
C LEU A 164 -3.06 2.50 1.12
N ILE A 165 -2.44 1.42 0.60
CA ILE A 165 -1.28 1.52 -0.28
C ILE A 165 -1.67 2.25 -1.57
N SER A 166 -2.77 1.83 -2.20
CA SER A 166 -3.30 2.48 -3.41
C SER A 166 -3.65 3.95 -3.14
N PHE A 167 -4.25 4.25 -2.00
CA PHE A 167 -4.58 5.62 -1.61
C PHE A 167 -3.32 6.50 -1.46
N VAL A 168 -2.28 6.02 -0.78
CA VAL A 168 -1.02 6.76 -0.62
C VAL A 168 -0.37 6.98 -1.97
N LEU A 169 -0.33 5.96 -2.85
CA LEU A 169 0.20 6.08 -4.20
C LEU A 169 -0.55 7.12 -5.03
N VAL A 170 -1.87 7.16 -4.97
CA VAL A 170 -2.68 8.17 -5.68
C VAL A 170 -2.39 9.58 -5.16
N VAL A 171 -2.21 9.75 -3.84
CA VAL A 171 -1.82 11.05 -3.25
C VAL A 171 -0.44 11.47 -3.73
N MET A 172 0.53 10.55 -3.75
CA MET A 172 1.88 10.81 -4.28
C MET A 172 1.85 11.13 -5.78
N ALA A 173 1.05 10.38 -6.55
CA ALA A 173 0.85 10.60 -7.98
C ALA A 173 0.27 12.00 -8.25
N PHE A 174 -0.75 12.41 -7.50
CA PHE A 174 -1.31 13.76 -7.60
C PHE A 174 -0.26 14.83 -7.28
N ARG A 175 0.55 14.60 -6.26
CA ARG A 175 1.65 15.52 -5.89
C ARG A 175 2.69 15.64 -7.00
N ALA A 176 3.06 14.54 -7.66
CA ALA A 176 3.97 14.53 -8.80
C ALA A 176 3.35 15.19 -10.03
N PHE A 177 2.06 14.93 -10.29
CA PHE A 177 1.31 15.54 -11.38
C PHE A 177 1.33 17.07 -11.32
N MET A 178 1.11 17.64 -10.13
CA MET A 178 1.19 19.12 -9.92
C MET A 178 2.58 19.73 -10.21
N LEU A 179 3.59 18.88 -10.34
CA LEU A 179 4.98 19.28 -10.57
C LEU A 179 5.54 18.73 -11.92
N LEU A 180 4.66 18.20 -12.78
CA LEU A 180 5.04 17.45 -13.98
C LEU A 180 5.88 18.29 -14.95
N GLU A 181 5.55 19.56 -15.14
CA GLU A 181 6.30 20.50 -15.98
C GLU A 181 7.79 20.63 -15.62
N SER A 182 8.16 20.22 -14.42
CA SER A 182 9.54 20.26 -13.94
C SER A 182 10.29 18.94 -14.03
N SER A 183 9.63 17.88 -14.54
CA SER A 183 10.21 16.56 -14.67
C SER A 183 11.19 16.51 -15.84
N SER A 184 12.30 15.85 -15.64
CA SER A 184 13.28 15.61 -16.71
C SER A 184 12.88 14.38 -17.53
N CYS A 185 13.33 14.32 -18.77
CA CYS A 185 13.20 13.11 -19.60
C CYS A 185 13.77 11.86 -18.90
N TRP A 186 14.84 12.00 -18.14
CA TRP A 186 15.41 10.91 -17.32
C TRP A 186 14.46 10.40 -16.24
N ASP A 187 13.67 11.27 -15.63
CA ASP A 187 12.69 10.89 -14.60
C ASP A 187 11.60 10.01 -15.22
N VAL A 188 11.14 10.36 -16.42
CA VAL A 188 10.16 9.58 -17.17
C VAL A 188 10.71 8.22 -17.58
N ILE A 189 11.96 8.17 -18.09
CA ILE A 189 12.64 6.92 -18.45
C ILE A 189 12.75 6.01 -17.23
N LEU A 190 13.16 6.53 -16.08
CA LEU A 190 13.24 5.74 -14.83
C LEU A 190 11.88 5.20 -14.40
N ALA A 191 10.83 6.01 -14.52
CA ALA A 191 9.47 5.55 -14.21
C ALA A 191 9.01 4.44 -15.16
N ALA A 192 9.26 4.58 -16.47
CA ALA A 192 8.94 3.56 -17.46
C ALA A 192 9.72 2.26 -17.23
N LEU A 193 11.01 2.33 -16.90
CA LEU A 193 11.83 1.17 -16.54
C LEU A 193 11.30 0.45 -15.30
N PHE A 194 10.84 1.21 -14.29
CA PHE A 194 10.25 0.60 -13.10
C PHE A 194 8.96 -0.14 -13.43
N VAL A 195 8.07 0.45 -14.25
CA VAL A 195 6.83 -0.23 -14.66
C VAL A 195 7.15 -1.47 -15.50
N ALA A 196 8.15 -1.39 -16.39
CA ALA A 196 8.61 -2.56 -17.13
C ALA A 196 9.10 -3.68 -16.18
N LEU A 197 9.82 -3.33 -15.11
CA LEU A 197 10.25 -4.27 -14.08
C LEU A 197 9.04 -4.92 -13.38
N VAL A 198 8.01 -4.13 -13.03
CA VAL A 198 6.77 -4.65 -12.43
C VAL A 198 6.07 -5.64 -13.36
N ILE A 199 6.02 -5.34 -14.67
CA ILE A 199 5.47 -6.26 -15.66
C ILE A 199 6.28 -7.56 -15.72
N ILE A 200 7.60 -7.48 -15.72
CA ILE A 200 8.49 -8.66 -15.70
C ILE A 200 8.24 -9.50 -14.45
N PHE A 201 8.10 -8.87 -13.27
CA PHE A 201 7.76 -9.59 -12.04
C PHE A 201 6.38 -10.25 -12.07
N GLY A 202 5.47 -9.72 -12.90
CA GLY A 202 4.15 -10.31 -13.14
C GLY A 202 4.18 -11.61 -13.96
N ILE A 203 5.24 -11.88 -14.70
CA ILE A 203 5.34 -13.10 -15.51
C ILE A 203 5.26 -14.33 -14.60
N GLY A 204 4.32 -15.22 -14.90
CA GLY A 204 4.06 -16.43 -14.11
C GLY A 204 3.27 -16.22 -12.79
N THR A 205 2.90 -14.98 -12.46
CA THR A 205 2.01 -14.68 -11.32
C THR A 205 0.70 -14.02 -11.73
N GLN A 206 0.70 -13.28 -12.85
CA GLN A 206 -0.45 -12.57 -13.37
C GLN A 206 -0.88 -13.14 -14.73
N GLU A 207 -2.14 -12.99 -15.04
CA GLU A 207 -2.69 -13.41 -16.33
C GLU A 207 -2.08 -12.60 -17.48
N THR A 208 -1.86 -13.24 -18.62
CA THR A 208 -1.22 -12.61 -19.79
C THR A 208 -1.95 -11.36 -20.26
N TYR A 209 -3.29 -11.33 -20.18
CA TYR A 209 -4.06 -10.15 -20.58
C TYR A 209 -3.78 -8.93 -19.69
N ALA A 210 -3.49 -9.13 -18.39
CA ALA A 210 -3.16 -8.06 -17.47
C ALA A 210 -1.80 -7.45 -17.78
N LEU A 211 -0.82 -8.28 -18.12
CA LEU A 211 0.52 -7.84 -18.52
C LEU A 211 0.48 -7.04 -19.82
N VAL A 212 -0.17 -7.59 -20.85
CA VAL A 212 -0.31 -6.94 -22.17
C VAL A 212 -1.09 -5.63 -22.05
N GLY A 213 -2.24 -5.64 -21.34
CA GLY A 213 -3.05 -4.44 -21.17
C GLY A 213 -2.28 -3.32 -20.44
N THR A 214 -1.49 -3.65 -19.42
CA THR A 214 -0.64 -2.66 -18.73
C THR A 214 0.44 -2.10 -19.64
N ALA A 215 1.07 -2.94 -20.46
CA ALA A 215 2.07 -2.52 -21.44
C ALA A 215 1.45 -1.63 -22.54
N CYS A 216 0.25 -1.96 -23.03
CA CYS A 216 -0.47 -1.12 -24.00
C CYS A 216 -0.79 0.26 -23.44
N LEU A 217 -1.21 0.37 -22.16
CA LEU A 217 -1.49 1.67 -21.55
C LEU A 217 -0.23 2.54 -21.41
N LEU A 218 0.94 1.96 -21.20
CA LEU A 218 2.21 2.70 -21.24
C LEU A 218 2.47 3.28 -22.63
N TYR A 219 2.28 2.47 -23.67
CA TYR A 219 2.53 2.88 -25.04
C TYR A 219 1.55 3.94 -25.53
N THR A 220 0.25 3.81 -25.21
CA THR A 220 -0.78 4.76 -25.65
C THR A 220 -0.70 6.12 -24.95
N SER A 221 -0.14 6.20 -23.75
CA SER A 221 0.10 7.50 -23.10
C SER A 221 1.17 8.33 -23.81
N ASP A 222 2.11 7.67 -24.50
CA ASP A 222 3.18 8.31 -25.27
C ASP A 222 2.69 8.79 -26.65
N ALA A 223 1.69 8.10 -27.24
CA ALA A 223 1.11 8.41 -28.54
C ALA A 223 0.05 9.53 -28.51
N ALA A 224 -0.37 10.00 -27.35
CA ALA A 224 -1.34 11.09 -27.23
C ALA A 224 -0.68 12.49 -27.29
N ASP A 225 0.66 12.56 -27.31
CA ASP A 225 1.45 13.80 -27.35
C ASP A 225 2.02 14.10 -28.77
N GLU A 226 1.69 13.30 -29.77
CA GLU A 226 1.93 13.57 -31.20
C GLU A 226 0.65 14.10 -31.90
#